data_7dd3a9775033bb598aca5222e975f425
#
_entry.id   7dd3a9775033bb598aca5222e975f425
#
_cell.length_a   1.000
_cell.length_b   1.000
_cell.length_c   1.000
_cell.angle_alpha   90.00
_cell.angle_beta   90.00
_cell.angle_gamma   90.00
#
_symmetry.space_group_name_H-M   'P 1'
#
loop_
_entity.id
_entity.type
_entity.pdbx_description
1 polymer ?
#
loop_
_entity_poly.entity_id
_entity_poly.type
_entity_poly.pdbx_seq_one_letter_code
_entity_poly.pdbx_strand_id
1 'polypeptide(L)'
;MLNFRNTSIAFLLILCGLAGYDYGHELSLWSYVSVAFLFSIAIFFGSYFIQSGFFLKAHCSGDRGKPSIAISFDDGPHENTLRILDVLKSNRATAAFFCIGKRMTGNEK
;
A
#
# COMPACT_ATOMS: atom_id res chain seq x y z
N MET A 1 -7.33 -9.97 -11.36
CA MET A 1 -7.33 -8.79 -10.49
C MET A 1 -6.17 -7.89 -10.89
N LEU A 2 -6.42 -6.61 -11.16
CA LEU A 2 -5.36 -5.65 -11.47
C LEU A 2 -4.52 -5.44 -10.20
N ASN A 3 -3.21 -5.65 -10.29
CA ASN A 3 -2.26 -5.33 -9.23
C ASN A 3 -1.02 -4.69 -9.84
N PHE A 4 -0.23 -4.00 -9.03
CA PHE A 4 0.96 -3.27 -9.46
C PHE A 4 1.90 -4.14 -10.29
N ARG A 5 2.21 -5.35 -9.84
CA ARG A 5 3.12 -6.26 -10.55
C ARG A 5 2.65 -6.59 -11.96
N ASN A 6 1.38 -7.00 -12.10
CA ASN A 6 0.85 -7.38 -13.41
C ASN A 6 0.73 -6.17 -14.34
N THR A 7 0.33 -5.02 -13.81
CA THR A 7 0.25 -3.76 -14.56
C THR A 7 1.62 -3.30 -15.04
N SER A 8 2.65 -3.41 -14.19
CA SER A 8 4.04 -3.07 -14.57
C SER A 8 4.60 -4.02 -15.62
N ILE A 9 4.33 -5.31 -15.50
CA ILE A 9 4.74 -6.31 -16.51
C ILE A 9 4.06 -6.00 -17.85
N ALA A 10 2.76 -5.75 -17.86
CA ALA A 10 2.02 -5.41 -19.08
C ALA A 10 2.58 -4.13 -19.72
N PHE A 11 2.86 -3.10 -18.91
CA PHE A 11 3.46 -1.86 -19.37
C PHE A 11 4.83 -2.09 -20.03
N LEU A 12 5.70 -2.89 -19.41
CA LEU A 12 7.01 -3.23 -19.98
C LEU A 12 6.87 -4.01 -21.29
N LEU A 13 5.95 -4.97 -21.38
CA LEU A 13 5.70 -5.71 -22.61
C LEU A 13 5.20 -4.80 -23.75
N ILE A 14 4.32 -3.85 -23.44
CA ILE A 14 3.84 -2.85 -24.41
C ILE A 14 5.00 -1.98 -24.88
N LEU A 15 5.85 -1.49 -23.98
CA LEU A 15 7.03 -0.68 -24.34
C LEU A 15 8.02 -1.47 -25.23
N CYS A 16 8.29 -2.74 -24.88
CA CYS A 16 9.14 -3.61 -25.70
C CYS A 16 8.53 -3.84 -27.08
N GLY A 17 7.21 -4.06 -27.15
CA GLY A 17 6.49 -4.19 -28.43
C GLY A 17 6.56 -2.93 -29.29
N LEU A 18 6.35 -1.75 -28.68
CA LEU A 18 6.49 -0.47 -29.36
C LEU A 18 7.91 -0.25 -29.87
N ALA A 19 8.93 -0.52 -29.04
CA ALA A 19 10.33 -0.38 -29.46
C ALA A 19 10.70 -1.34 -30.60
N GLY A 20 10.20 -2.58 -30.57
CA GLY A 20 10.38 -3.53 -31.67
C GLY A 20 9.69 -3.10 -32.96
N TYR A 21 8.51 -2.53 -32.87
CA TYR A 21 7.77 -2.00 -34.02
C TYR A 21 8.45 -0.73 -34.59
N ASP A 22 8.94 0.16 -33.71
CA ASP A 22 9.63 1.40 -34.08
C ASP A 22 10.93 1.15 -34.87
N TYR A 23 11.60 0.01 -34.62
CA TYR A 23 12.81 -0.37 -35.36
C TYR A 23 12.57 -0.49 -36.87
N GLY A 24 11.34 -0.85 -37.29
CA GLY A 24 10.96 -0.97 -38.70
C GLY A 24 10.08 0.16 -39.24
N HIS A 25 9.49 0.95 -38.37
CA HIS A 25 8.47 1.93 -38.69
C HIS A 25 8.64 3.13 -37.74
N GLU A 26 9.06 4.26 -38.23
CA GLU A 26 9.26 5.48 -37.42
C GLU A 26 7.99 5.87 -36.66
N LEU A 27 7.93 5.49 -35.37
CA LEU A 27 6.83 5.83 -34.49
C LEU A 27 6.96 7.27 -33.96
N SER A 28 5.84 7.97 -33.88
CA SER A 28 5.81 9.27 -33.22
C SER A 28 6.12 9.14 -31.72
N LEU A 29 6.88 10.08 -31.17
CA LEU A 29 7.13 10.20 -29.73
C LEU A 29 5.84 10.19 -28.91
N TRP A 30 4.74 10.68 -29.47
CA TRP A 30 3.43 10.70 -28.84
C TRP A 30 2.90 9.31 -28.50
N SER A 31 3.30 8.26 -29.20
CA SER A 31 2.94 6.88 -28.89
C SER A 31 3.50 6.45 -27.54
N TYR A 32 4.76 6.74 -27.25
CA TYR A 32 5.42 6.47 -25.97
C TYR A 32 4.84 7.32 -24.85
N VAL A 33 4.60 8.61 -25.12
CA VAL A 33 3.99 9.53 -24.16
C VAL A 33 2.58 9.05 -23.75
N SER A 34 1.78 8.59 -24.72
CA SER A 34 0.44 8.07 -24.44
C SER A 34 0.46 6.84 -23.54
N VAL A 35 1.37 5.90 -23.79
CA VAL A 35 1.51 4.69 -22.96
C VAL A 35 1.99 5.06 -21.56
N ALA A 36 2.96 5.95 -21.42
CA ALA A 36 3.43 6.44 -20.13
C ALA A 36 2.32 7.16 -19.35
N PHE A 37 1.51 7.94 -20.02
CA PHE A 37 0.37 8.65 -19.43
C PHE A 37 -0.69 7.67 -18.92
N LEU A 38 -1.06 6.66 -19.70
CA LEU A 38 -1.99 5.61 -19.26
C LEU A 38 -1.48 4.83 -18.05
N PHE A 39 -0.19 4.52 -18.03
CA PHE A 39 0.43 3.88 -16.88
C PHE A 39 0.37 4.78 -15.63
N SER A 40 0.66 6.07 -15.78
CA SER A 40 0.56 7.05 -14.68
C SER A 40 -0.86 7.14 -14.11
N ILE A 41 -1.88 7.09 -14.97
CA ILE A 41 -3.28 7.03 -14.55
C ILE A 41 -3.54 5.76 -13.73
N ALA A 42 -3.07 4.59 -14.18
CA ALA A 42 -3.25 3.34 -13.46
C ALA A 42 -2.59 3.36 -12.06
N ILE A 43 -1.38 3.93 -11.96
CA ILE A 43 -0.67 4.13 -10.69
C ILE A 43 -1.44 5.08 -9.78
N PHE A 44 -1.91 6.22 -10.33
CA PHE A 44 -2.69 7.21 -9.57
C PHE A 44 -3.94 6.59 -8.95
N PHE A 45 -4.75 5.90 -9.75
CA PHE A 45 -5.96 5.24 -9.23
C PHE A 45 -5.64 4.11 -8.26
N GLY A 46 -4.59 3.34 -8.52
CA GLY A 46 -4.12 2.30 -7.60
C GLY A 46 -3.68 2.85 -6.25
N SER A 47 -3.08 4.03 -6.22
CA SER A 47 -2.69 4.73 -4.98
C SER A 47 -3.88 5.36 -4.27
N TYR A 48 -4.80 5.95 -5.02
CA TYR A 48 -5.97 6.64 -4.48
C TYR A 48 -6.96 5.66 -3.83
N PHE A 49 -7.22 4.53 -4.48
CA PHE A 49 -8.14 3.51 -3.97
C PHE A 49 -7.39 2.40 -3.24
N ILE A 50 -6.97 2.63 -1.99
CA ILE A 50 -6.27 1.65 -1.14
C ILE A 50 -7.04 0.32 -1.04
N GLN A 51 -8.38 0.38 -0.99
CA GLN A 51 -9.27 -0.80 -0.93
C GLN A 51 -9.15 -1.72 -2.15
N SER A 52 -8.64 -1.21 -3.29
CA SER A 52 -8.42 -2.03 -4.50
C SER A 52 -7.37 -3.12 -4.30
N GLY A 53 -6.49 -2.98 -3.31
CA GLY A 53 -5.37 -3.88 -3.07
C GLY A 53 -4.35 -3.86 -4.21
N PHE A 54 -4.25 -2.76 -4.95
CA PHE A 54 -3.37 -2.62 -6.12
C PHE A 54 -1.90 -2.81 -5.76
N PHE A 55 -1.41 -2.14 -4.74
CA PHE A 55 -0.03 -2.28 -4.25
C PHE A 55 0.09 -3.35 -3.18
N LEU A 56 -0.76 -3.26 -2.16
CA LEU A 56 -0.76 -4.14 -1.01
C LEU A 56 -2.19 -4.50 -0.65
N LYS A 57 -2.39 -5.76 -0.26
CA LYS A 57 -3.69 -6.21 0.22
C LYS A 57 -3.89 -5.68 1.65
N ALA A 58 -4.66 -4.60 1.77
CA ALA A 58 -4.99 -3.99 3.05
C ALA A 58 -6.39 -4.38 3.52
N HIS A 59 -6.55 -4.58 4.82
CA HIS A 59 -7.86 -4.75 5.45
C HIS A 59 -8.43 -3.37 5.77
N CYS A 60 -9.29 -2.85 4.90
CA CYS A 60 -9.86 -1.51 5.02
C CYS A 60 -11.22 -1.47 5.70
N SER A 61 -11.81 -2.62 6.02
CA SER A 61 -13.10 -2.74 6.69
C SER A 61 -13.18 -4.01 7.51
N GLY A 62 -13.89 -3.95 8.63
CA GLY A 62 -14.26 -5.12 9.44
C GLY A 62 -15.52 -5.82 8.91
N ASP A 63 -15.91 -6.89 9.59
CA ASP A 63 -17.15 -7.60 9.34
C ASP A 63 -18.35 -6.73 9.73
N ARG A 64 -19.15 -6.34 8.75
CA ARG A 64 -20.34 -5.47 8.98
C ARG A 64 -21.44 -6.15 9.81
N GLY A 65 -21.39 -7.47 9.96
CA GLY A 65 -22.35 -8.24 10.74
C GLY A 65 -22.08 -8.26 12.24
N LYS A 66 -20.91 -7.76 12.69
CA LYS A 66 -20.50 -7.78 14.11
C LYS A 66 -20.11 -6.38 14.58
N PRO A 67 -20.68 -5.91 15.70
CA PRO A 67 -20.24 -4.64 16.32
C PRO A 67 -18.81 -4.82 16.83
N SER A 68 -17.83 -4.36 16.07
CA SER A 68 -16.42 -4.45 16.42
C SER A 68 -15.73 -3.13 16.16
N ILE A 69 -14.80 -2.77 17.03
CA ILE A 69 -13.92 -1.63 16.88
C ILE A 69 -12.47 -2.10 16.80
N ALA A 70 -11.66 -1.42 16.02
CA ALA A 70 -10.22 -1.58 16.01
C ALA A 70 -9.59 -0.40 16.76
N ILE A 71 -8.65 -0.71 17.66
CA ILE A 71 -7.91 0.30 18.42
C ILE A 71 -6.48 0.30 17.87
N SER A 72 -5.96 1.48 17.56
CA SER A 72 -4.55 1.65 17.19
C SER A 72 -3.93 2.78 17.98
N PHE A 73 -2.63 2.65 18.26
CA PHE A 73 -1.80 3.66 18.89
C PHE A 73 -0.63 3.93 17.96
N ASP A 74 -0.45 5.20 17.61
CA ASP A 74 0.60 5.65 16.71
C ASP A 74 1.74 6.32 17.49
N ASP A 75 2.91 6.42 16.86
CA ASP A 75 4.09 7.15 17.36
C ASP A 75 4.69 6.60 18.69
N GLY A 76 4.38 5.35 19.04
CA GLY A 76 5.01 4.68 20.18
C GLY A 76 6.48 4.26 19.95
N PRO A 77 7.12 3.63 20.94
CA PRO A 77 6.73 3.54 22.32
C PRO A 77 6.85 4.87 23.08
N HIS A 78 6.09 4.99 24.16
CA HIS A 78 6.09 6.11 25.09
C HIS A 78 6.10 5.57 26.53
N GLU A 79 6.49 6.38 27.52
CA GLU A 79 6.48 5.98 28.94
C GLU A 79 5.12 5.42 29.42
N ASN A 80 4.01 5.93 28.84
CA ASN A 80 2.67 5.45 29.13
C ASN A 80 2.29 4.13 28.43
N THR A 81 3.11 3.60 27.53
CA THR A 81 2.77 2.41 26.74
C THR A 81 2.51 1.20 27.65
N LEU A 82 3.33 1.01 28.69
CA LEU A 82 3.14 -0.09 29.64
C LEU A 82 1.80 0.00 30.37
N ARG A 83 1.40 1.21 30.80
CA ARG A 83 0.11 1.42 31.47
C ARG A 83 -1.07 1.12 30.53
N ILE A 84 -0.94 1.49 29.25
CA ILE A 84 -1.94 1.17 28.21
C ILE A 84 -2.04 -0.35 28.04
N LEU A 85 -0.92 -1.05 27.99
CA LEU A 85 -0.90 -2.51 27.87
C LEU A 85 -1.57 -3.19 29.07
N ASP A 86 -1.38 -2.68 30.28
CA ASP A 86 -2.04 -3.20 31.49
C ASP A 86 -3.56 -3.01 31.43
N VAL A 87 -4.01 -1.85 30.95
CA VAL A 87 -5.46 -1.57 30.77
C VAL A 87 -6.05 -2.49 29.70
N LEU A 88 -5.38 -2.64 28.55
CA LEU A 88 -5.82 -3.55 27.50
C LEU A 88 -5.92 -5.00 27.99
N LYS A 89 -4.89 -5.46 28.72
CA LYS A 89 -4.86 -6.80 29.32
C LYS A 89 -6.00 -7.01 30.31
N SER A 90 -6.24 -6.05 31.19
CA SER A 90 -7.32 -6.11 32.20
C SER A 90 -8.71 -6.21 31.56
N ASN A 91 -8.90 -5.56 30.43
CA ASN A 91 -10.16 -5.56 29.68
C ASN A 91 -10.22 -6.62 28.57
N ARG A 92 -9.21 -7.49 28.46
CA ARG A 92 -9.10 -8.49 27.38
C ARG A 92 -9.27 -7.87 25.98
N ALA A 93 -8.80 -6.64 25.83
CA ALA A 93 -8.86 -5.90 24.57
C ALA A 93 -7.54 -6.03 23.82
N THR A 94 -7.61 -6.03 22.47
CA THR A 94 -6.45 -6.05 21.61
C THR A 94 -6.32 -4.72 20.89
N ALA A 95 -5.08 -4.29 20.63
CA ALA A 95 -4.80 -3.09 19.88
C ALA A 95 -3.56 -3.30 18.98
N ALA A 96 -3.44 -2.49 17.93
CA ALA A 96 -2.25 -2.39 17.11
C ALA A 96 -1.40 -1.19 17.59
N PHE A 97 -0.07 -1.39 17.64
CA PHE A 97 0.88 -0.33 17.98
C PHE A 97 1.79 -0.07 16.79
N PHE A 98 1.76 1.15 16.27
CA PHE A 98 2.66 1.62 15.22
C PHE A 98 3.80 2.42 15.88
N CYS A 99 4.96 1.76 16.00
CA CYS A 99 6.08 2.30 16.74
C CYS A 99 7.10 2.99 15.84
N ILE A 100 7.66 4.11 16.31
CA ILE A 100 8.77 4.78 15.66
C ILE A 100 10.06 4.00 15.95
N GLY A 101 10.74 3.49 14.91
CA GLY A 101 11.93 2.64 15.08
C GLY A 101 13.03 3.28 15.94
N LYS A 102 13.26 4.60 15.81
CA LYS A 102 14.23 5.34 16.64
C LYS A 102 13.92 5.28 18.15
N ARG A 103 12.64 5.16 18.53
CA ARG A 103 12.21 5.08 19.92
C ARG A 103 12.23 3.65 20.47
N MET A 104 12.37 2.66 19.61
CA MET A 104 12.45 1.25 20.02
C MET A 104 13.86 0.89 20.53
N THR A 105 14.90 1.56 20.04
CA THR A 105 16.28 1.33 20.46
C THR A 105 16.42 1.64 21.97
N GLY A 106 16.74 0.63 22.77
CA GLY A 106 16.82 0.73 24.23
C GLY A 106 15.55 0.35 25.00
N ASN A 107 14.43 0.08 24.32
CA ASN A 107 13.17 -0.38 24.89
C ASN A 107 12.80 -1.80 24.43
N GLU A 108 13.79 -2.60 24.09
CA GLU A 108 13.66 -3.96 23.54
C GLU A 108 13.33 -5.04 24.59
N LYS A 109 12.74 -4.66 25.75
CA LYS A 109 12.40 -5.58 26.84
C LYS A 109 10.96 -6.05 26.78
#